data_861374351e68609a9a8d962f7cdf3815
#
_entry.id   861374351e68609a9a8d962f7cdf3815
#
_cell.length_a   1.000
_cell.length_b   1.000
_cell.length_c   1.000
_cell.angle_alpha   90.00
_cell.angle_beta   90.00
_cell.angle_gamma   90.00
#
_symmetry.space_group_name_H-M   'P 1'
#
loop_
_entity.id
_entity.type
_entity.pdbx_description
1 polymer ?
#
loop_
_entity_poly.entity_id
_entity_poly.type
_entity_poly.pdbx_seq_one_letter_code
_entity_poly.pdbx_strand_id
1 'polypeptide(L)'
;MAAEPSGRRSRPAAIAKRHPVLIRAVAAVVAGLLLFGSFPPRPWWFLAPIGIALLTLSVRGTGKLRGGFGYGLLAGLGFFLPLLPWTGIYVGPVPWLALSTACAVYIGLFGLMARLLGTLPGWPLWIALAWTTAEWGRSSFPFGGFPWGRLAFGQADGWFLPLAAYGGAPLVGFAVALTGTGLAALVVALRRTVVAPDEVDRATTDAGSGATEGAGSSGSGHSDAAGSESVHGNRRRAVVTAVLVIVVMPVAGLMLRPALPAPDDGDSTITVAAIQGSVPRLGLEFNAQRRAVLDNHARRTEQLADDVDAGRAPQPDLVIWPENSSDIDPLRNTDAAAIITRAARRVGAPILVGAVLVNDDRTTTNSMMVWTEESGPGPRHDKRIIQPFGEYLPMRGFFRLFSDYADRAGYFVPGHGDGTVEVAGIDLGVATCYEVAFDRAFRDSMSAGAELLTVPTNNATFGDSEMTYQQLAMSRVRAVEHGRALVVAATSGVSAIVAADGSIQQQTELFVPAALVADLPLRTSTTLATRLGAAPEWLAIILTAGAVTAVAIRRRTRHRSEPTEQTSSPGLSSHPSA
;
A
#
# COMPACT_ATOMS: atom_id res chain seq x y z
N MET A 1 -49.66 20.74 -41.13
CA MET A 1 -48.23 20.47 -41.36
C MET A 1 -47.52 20.60 -40.02
N ALA A 2 -47.38 19.50 -39.29
CA ALA A 2 -46.73 19.44 -38.01
C ALA A 2 -45.41 18.67 -38.18
N ALA A 3 -44.29 19.31 -37.84
CA ALA A 3 -42.94 18.74 -37.93
C ALA A 3 -42.69 17.84 -36.72
N GLU A 4 -42.30 16.58 -36.97
CA GLU A 4 -41.80 15.65 -35.93
C GLU A 4 -40.43 16.12 -35.39
N PRO A 5 -40.18 15.99 -34.07
CA PRO A 5 -38.87 16.24 -33.49
C PRO A 5 -37.98 15.00 -33.67
N SER A 6 -36.92 15.13 -34.48
CA SER A 6 -35.85 14.14 -34.62
C SER A 6 -35.13 13.91 -33.30
N GLY A 7 -35.31 12.71 -32.69
CA GLY A 7 -34.63 12.29 -31.48
C GLY A 7 -33.11 12.23 -31.64
N ARG A 8 -32.38 13.15 -31.02
CA ARG A 8 -30.93 13.10 -30.81
C ARG A 8 -30.62 11.90 -29.88
N ARG A 9 -30.27 10.76 -30.46
CA ARG A 9 -29.62 9.65 -29.70
C ARG A 9 -28.31 10.18 -29.14
N SER A 10 -28.16 10.08 -27.81
CA SER A 10 -27.01 10.60 -27.08
C SER A 10 -25.68 10.00 -27.58
N ARG A 11 -24.76 10.89 -28.02
CA ARG A 11 -23.42 10.55 -28.53
C ARG A 11 -22.60 9.54 -27.68
N PRO A 12 -22.68 9.46 -26.32
CA PRO A 12 -21.90 8.51 -25.55
C PRO A 12 -22.21 7.04 -25.80
N ALA A 13 -23.47 6.68 -26.09
CA ALA A 13 -23.83 5.29 -26.36
C ALA A 13 -23.32 4.78 -27.74
N ALA A 14 -23.14 5.67 -28.69
CA ALA A 14 -22.61 5.34 -30.03
C ALA A 14 -21.08 5.11 -30.02
N ILE A 15 -20.33 5.81 -29.15
CA ILE A 15 -18.87 5.65 -28.97
C ILE A 15 -18.59 4.31 -28.29
N ALA A 16 -19.39 3.92 -27.29
CA ALA A 16 -19.24 2.67 -26.54
C ALA A 16 -19.33 1.41 -27.42
N LYS A 17 -20.13 1.44 -28.49
CA LYS A 17 -20.24 0.33 -29.45
C LYS A 17 -19.06 0.24 -30.44
N ARG A 18 -18.33 1.34 -30.67
CA ARG A 18 -17.26 1.40 -31.70
C ARG A 18 -15.85 1.07 -31.18
N HIS A 19 -15.55 1.30 -29.88
CA HIS A 19 -14.18 1.18 -29.34
C HIS A 19 -14.12 0.53 -27.94
N PRO A 20 -14.47 -0.74 -27.77
CA PRO A 20 -14.49 -1.39 -26.43
C PRO A 20 -13.10 -1.48 -25.79
N VAL A 21 -12.02 -1.53 -26.57
CA VAL A 21 -10.63 -1.54 -26.10
C VAL A 21 -10.27 -0.20 -25.47
N LEU A 22 -10.58 0.91 -26.14
CA LEU A 22 -10.29 2.27 -25.66
C LEU A 22 -11.03 2.57 -24.36
N ILE A 23 -12.32 2.21 -24.27
CA ILE A 23 -13.12 2.43 -23.06
C ILE A 23 -12.52 1.69 -21.88
N ARG A 24 -12.07 0.44 -22.06
CA ARG A 24 -11.42 -0.33 -21.01
C ARG A 24 -10.05 0.23 -20.63
N ALA A 25 -9.28 0.74 -21.59
CA ALA A 25 -8.01 1.40 -21.32
C ALA A 25 -8.20 2.66 -20.46
N VAL A 26 -9.15 3.51 -20.84
CA VAL A 26 -9.51 4.70 -20.05
C VAL A 26 -10.02 4.30 -18.67
N ALA A 27 -10.90 3.30 -18.56
CA ALA A 27 -11.38 2.81 -17.28
C ALA A 27 -10.25 2.26 -16.39
N ALA A 28 -9.25 1.60 -16.98
CA ALA A 28 -8.08 1.12 -16.23
C ALA A 28 -7.24 2.28 -15.70
N VAL A 29 -6.97 3.31 -16.52
CA VAL A 29 -6.24 4.51 -16.05
C VAL A 29 -7.02 5.22 -14.93
N VAL A 30 -8.34 5.40 -15.12
CA VAL A 30 -9.22 5.99 -14.09
C VAL A 30 -9.19 5.16 -12.80
N ALA A 31 -9.20 3.83 -12.90
CA ALA A 31 -9.05 2.95 -11.74
C ALA A 31 -7.75 3.24 -10.97
N GLY A 32 -6.63 3.40 -11.69
CA GLY A 32 -5.35 3.79 -11.08
C GLY A 32 -5.40 5.16 -10.42
N LEU A 33 -6.01 6.15 -11.06
CA LEU A 33 -6.19 7.50 -10.48
C LEU A 33 -7.08 7.48 -9.23
N LEU A 34 -8.10 6.62 -9.17
CA LEU A 34 -8.92 6.43 -7.97
C LEU A 34 -8.10 5.81 -6.84
N LEU A 35 -7.21 4.85 -7.15
CA LEU A 35 -6.27 4.31 -6.15
C LEU A 35 -5.33 5.40 -5.64
N PHE A 36 -4.75 6.22 -6.51
CA PHE A 36 -3.94 7.38 -6.11
C PHE A 36 -4.75 8.34 -5.22
N GLY A 37 -5.97 8.69 -5.63
CA GLY A 37 -6.85 9.59 -4.88
C GLY A 37 -7.19 9.10 -3.48
N SER A 38 -7.02 7.80 -3.19
CA SER A 38 -7.25 7.24 -1.84
C SER A 38 -6.07 7.40 -0.88
N PHE A 39 -4.93 7.95 -1.35
CA PHE A 39 -3.74 8.14 -0.52
C PHE A 39 -3.65 9.57 0.04
N PRO A 40 -3.05 9.72 1.26
CA PRO A 40 -2.81 11.03 1.84
C PRO A 40 -2.00 11.96 0.92
N PRO A 41 -2.21 13.27 1.04
CA PRO A 41 -2.96 13.97 2.08
C PRO A 41 -4.49 14.00 1.88
N ARG A 42 -5.01 13.33 0.85
CA ARG A 42 -6.45 13.29 0.53
C ARG A 42 -7.19 12.37 1.50
N PRO A 43 -8.37 12.77 2.03
CA PRO A 43 -9.17 11.97 2.95
C PRO A 43 -10.10 10.96 2.22
N TRP A 44 -9.86 10.65 0.95
CA TRP A 44 -10.78 9.90 0.09
C TRP A 44 -10.49 8.39 0.07
N TRP A 45 -10.21 7.82 1.23
CA TRP A 45 -9.89 6.40 1.40
C TRP A 45 -10.88 5.44 0.72
N PHE A 46 -12.17 5.82 0.61
CA PHE A 46 -13.24 5.04 -0.03
C PHE A 46 -13.09 4.91 -1.55
N LEU A 47 -12.21 5.68 -2.19
CA LEU A 47 -11.92 5.55 -3.62
C LEU A 47 -11.15 4.26 -3.94
N ALA A 48 -10.41 3.69 -2.97
CA ALA A 48 -9.64 2.47 -3.20
C ALA A 48 -10.51 1.27 -3.61
N PRO A 49 -11.57 0.88 -2.89
CA PRO A 49 -12.45 -0.21 -3.33
C PRO A 49 -13.15 0.10 -4.66
N ILE A 50 -13.47 1.36 -4.97
CA ILE A 50 -14.05 1.74 -6.25
C ILE A 50 -13.02 1.55 -7.39
N GLY A 51 -11.77 1.95 -7.18
CA GLY A 51 -10.66 1.72 -8.10
C GLY A 51 -10.46 0.23 -8.40
N ILE A 52 -10.43 -0.60 -7.36
CA ILE A 52 -10.32 -2.08 -7.50
C ILE A 52 -11.52 -2.65 -8.27
N ALA A 53 -12.74 -2.16 -8.02
CA ALA A 53 -13.93 -2.59 -8.76
C ALA A 53 -13.81 -2.28 -10.26
N LEU A 54 -13.43 -1.06 -10.59
CA LEU A 54 -13.29 -0.61 -11.97
C LEU A 54 -12.18 -1.35 -12.72
N LEU A 55 -11.03 -1.57 -12.07
CA LEU A 55 -9.93 -2.39 -12.60
C LEU A 55 -10.39 -3.83 -12.85
N THR A 56 -11.07 -4.45 -11.88
CA THR A 56 -11.60 -5.81 -12.01
C THR A 56 -12.55 -5.95 -13.19
N LEU A 57 -13.46 -4.99 -13.38
CA LEU A 57 -14.39 -4.96 -14.52
C LEU A 57 -13.66 -4.79 -15.85
N SER A 58 -12.62 -3.94 -15.90
CA SER A 58 -11.81 -3.71 -17.09
C SER A 58 -11.07 -4.98 -17.53
N VAL A 59 -10.49 -5.71 -16.58
CA VAL A 59 -9.72 -6.94 -16.81
C VAL A 59 -10.62 -8.12 -17.17
N ARG A 60 -11.72 -8.35 -16.45
CA ARG A 60 -12.61 -9.51 -16.69
C ARG A 60 -13.25 -9.54 -18.06
N GLY A 61 -13.49 -8.40 -18.64
CA GLY A 61 -14.08 -8.28 -19.99
C GLY A 61 -13.13 -8.62 -21.14
N THR A 62 -11.87 -9.02 -20.86
CA THR A 62 -10.87 -9.32 -21.91
C THR A 62 -10.96 -10.78 -22.36
N GLY A 63 -10.85 -11.03 -23.69
CA GLY A 63 -10.78 -12.38 -24.24
C GLY A 63 -9.44 -13.08 -23.99
N LYS A 64 -8.34 -12.30 -23.96
CA LYS A 64 -6.95 -12.81 -23.89
C LYS A 64 -6.26 -12.41 -22.58
N LEU A 65 -5.33 -13.25 -22.10
CA LEU A 65 -4.53 -12.97 -20.90
C LEU A 65 -3.67 -11.70 -21.02
N ARG A 66 -3.12 -11.45 -22.22
CA ARG A 66 -2.37 -10.22 -22.51
C ARG A 66 -3.17 -8.95 -22.26
N GLY A 67 -4.48 -8.97 -22.52
CA GLY A 67 -5.37 -7.85 -22.19
C GLY A 67 -5.49 -7.62 -20.68
N GLY A 68 -5.52 -8.70 -19.87
CA GLY A 68 -5.51 -8.60 -18.40
C GLY A 68 -4.25 -7.90 -17.90
N PHE A 69 -3.07 -8.31 -18.38
CA PHE A 69 -1.80 -7.66 -18.05
C PHE A 69 -1.78 -6.20 -18.50
N GLY A 70 -2.17 -5.90 -19.74
CA GLY A 70 -2.10 -4.54 -20.30
C GLY A 70 -2.98 -3.54 -19.54
N TYR A 71 -4.23 -3.90 -19.22
CA TYR A 71 -5.11 -3.03 -18.43
C TYR A 71 -4.64 -2.92 -16.97
N GLY A 72 -4.09 -3.98 -16.38
CA GLY A 72 -3.44 -3.92 -15.08
C GLY A 72 -2.25 -2.95 -15.09
N LEU A 73 -1.39 -3.03 -16.10
CA LEU A 73 -0.24 -2.12 -16.27
C LEU A 73 -0.69 -0.65 -16.40
N LEU A 74 -1.72 -0.38 -17.22
CA LEU A 74 -2.27 0.97 -17.37
C LEU A 74 -2.83 1.52 -16.05
N ALA A 75 -3.54 0.68 -15.28
CA ALA A 75 -4.01 1.07 -13.95
C ALA A 75 -2.83 1.31 -12.99
N GLY A 76 -1.81 0.47 -13.03
CA GLY A 76 -0.58 0.66 -12.25
C GLY A 76 0.13 1.96 -12.58
N LEU A 77 0.26 2.32 -13.85
CA LEU A 77 0.81 3.62 -14.27
C LEU A 77 -0.05 4.79 -13.79
N GLY A 78 -1.39 4.69 -13.95
CA GLY A 78 -2.32 5.69 -13.42
C GLY A 78 -2.26 5.85 -11.90
N PHE A 79 -1.81 4.83 -11.17
CA PHE A 79 -1.63 4.85 -9.73
C PHE A 79 -0.26 5.38 -9.31
N PHE A 80 0.84 4.78 -9.81
CA PHE A 80 2.19 5.05 -9.31
C PHE A 80 2.83 6.31 -9.87
N LEU A 81 2.49 6.72 -11.11
CA LEU A 81 3.04 7.96 -11.66
C LEU A 81 2.68 9.19 -10.80
N PRO A 82 1.41 9.41 -10.42
CA PRO A 82 1.08 10.54 -9.55
C PRO A 82 1.42 10.31 -8.07
N LEU A 83 1.60 9.05 -7.61
CA LEU A 83 1.91 8.73 -6.21
C LEU A 83 3.38 8.99 -5.87
N LEU A 84 4.32 8.78 -6.82
CA LEU A 84 5.77 8.73 -6.58
C LEU A 84 6.60 9.85 -7.22
N PRO A 85 6.06 11.05 -7.58
CA PRO A 85 6.86 12.09 -8.23
C PRO A 85 8.00 12.59 -7.34
N TRP A 86 7.86 12.45 -6.02
CA TRP A 86 8.87 12.83 -5.05
C TRP A 86 10.20 12.07 -5.21
N THR A 87 10.21 10.89 -5.83
CA THR A 87 11.44 10.14 -6.11
C THR A 87 12.31 10.78 -7.20
N GLY A 88 11.77 11.75 -7.95
CA GLY A 88 12.45 12.44 -9.03
C GLY A 88 12.78 13.92 -8.77
N ILE A 89 12.34 14.50 -7.63
CA ILE A 89 12.40 15.95 -7.39
C ILE A 89 13.82 16.52 -7.59
N TYR A 90 14.85 15.87 -7.08
CA TYR A 90 16.23 16.37 -7.14
C TYR A 90 17.16 15.59 -8.08
N VAL A 91 16.68 14.45 -8.63
CA VAL A 91 17.49 13.56 -9.47
C VAL A 91 16.92 13.40 -10.89
N GLY A 92 15.85 14.13 -11.20
CA GLY A 92 15.20 14.11 -12.50
C GLY A 92 14.18 12.99 -12.67
N PRO A 93 13.51 12.94 -13.84
CA PRO A 93 12.33 12.09 -14.05
C PRO A 93 12.66 10.60 -14.19
N VAL A 94 13.91 10.22 -14.50
CA VAL A 94 14.28 8.83 -14.82
C VAL A 94 14.02 7.88 -13.65
N PRO A 95 14.48 8.12 -12.40
CA PRO A 95 14.18 7.26 -11.26
C PRO A 95 12.69 7.15 -10.98
N TRP A 96 11.96 8.26 -11.06
CA TRP A 96 10.51 8.30 -10.88
C TRP A 96 9.77 7.42 -11.90
N LEU A 97 10.05 7.59 -13.20
CA LEU A 97 9.41 6.83 -14.27
C LEU A 97 9.78 5.33 -14.19
N ALA A 98 11.05 5.02 -13.92
CA ALA A 98 11.52 3.64 -13.79
C ALA A 98 10.84 2.92 -12.60
N LEU A 99 10.82 3.54 -11.41
CA LEU A 99 10.21 2.96 -10.23
C LEU A 99 8.69 2.83 -10.38
N SER A 100 8.01 3.85 -10.90
CA SER A 100 6.58 3.81 -11.16
C SER A 100 6.21 2.71 -12.14
N THR A 101 7.01 2.53 -13.21
CA THR A 101 6.80 1.47 -14.19
C THR A 101 7.05 0.08 -13.57
N ALA A 102 8.12 -0.08 -12.80
CA ALA A 102 8.41 -1.33 -12.10
C ALA A 102 7.26 -1.72 -11.15
N CYS A 103 6.72 -0.78 -10.38
CA CYS A 103 5.55 -1.01 -9.53
C CYS A 103 4.29 -1.34 -10.36
N ALA A 104 4.08 -0.66 -11.50
CA ALA A 104 2.95 -0.90 -12.38
C ALA A 104 2.96 -2.30 -13.01
N VAL A 105 4.14 -2.90 -13.24
CA VAL A 105 4.27 -4.29 -13.72
C VAL A 105 3.60 -5.27 -12.77
N TYR A 106 3.70 -5.08 -11.45
CA TYR A 106 3.02 -5.94 -10.47
C TYR A 106 1.50 -5.83 -10.55
N ILE A 107 0.97 -4.64 -10.85
CA ILE A 107 -0.47 -4.49 -11.12
C ILE A 107 -0.84 -5.14 -12.46
N GLY A 108 0.07 -5.14 -13.43
CA GLY A 108 -0.07 -5.93 -14.67
C GLY A 108 -0.15 -7.44 -14.38
N LEU A 109 0.72 -7.96 -13.53
CA LEU A 109 0.72 -9.37 -13.10
C LEU A 109 -0.57 -9.70 -12.32
N PHE A 110 -1.00 -8.81 -11.43
CA PHE A 110 -2.33 -8.92 -10.80
C PHE A 110 -3.44 -9.02 -11.85
N GLY A 111 -3.44 -8.16 -12.87
CA GLY A 111 -4.43 -8.16 -13.94
C GLY A 111 -4.46 -9.48 -14.72
N LEU A 112 -3.31 -10.10 -14.93
CA LEU A 112 -3.20 -11.43 -15.52
C LEU A 112 -3.81 -12.51 -14.60
N MET A 113 -3.46 -12.50 -13.31
CA MET A 113 -4.02 -13.42 -12.31
C MET A 113 -5.54 -13.23 -12.18
N ALA A 114 -6.02 -12.00 -12.08
CA ALA A 114 -7.45 -11.67 -11.98
C ALA A 114 -8.25 -12.17 -13.19
N ARG A 115 -7.65 -12.12 -14.41
CA ARG A 115 -8.27 -12.69 -15.61
C ARG A 115 -8.35 -14.21 -15.57
N LEU A 116 -7.36 -14.88 -14.98
CA LEU A 116 -7.36 -16.33 -14.80
C LEU A 116 -8.39 -16.75 -13.75
N LEU A 117 -8.31 -16.16 -12.57
CA LEU A 117 -9.10 -16.52 -11.40
C LEU A 117 -10.56 -16.06 -11.51
N GLY A 118 -10.82 -15.05 -12.34
CA GLY A 118 -12.18 -14.58 -12.63
C GLY A 118 -13.12 -15.62 -13.26
N THR A 119 -12.61 -16.79 -13.65
CA THR A 119 -13.40 -17.93 -14.16
C THR A 119 -13.85 -18.89 -13.07
N LEU A 120 -13.31 -18.78 -11.86
CA LEU A 120 -13.63 -19.66 -10.73
C LEU A 120 -14.95 -19.25 -10.04
N PRO A 121 -15.70 -20.18 -9.45
CA PRO A 121 -16.76 -19.83 -8.51
C PRO A 121 -16.15 -19.09 -7.33
N GLY A 122 -16.88 -18.10 -6.77
CA GLY A 122 -16.33 -17.26 -5.70
C GLY A 122 -15.18 -16.34 -6.14
N TRP A 123 -15.08 -16.00 -7.42
CA TRP A 123 -14.02 -15.19 -8.01
C TRP A 123 -13.70 -13.86 -7.28
N PRO A 124 -14.62 -13.17 -6.58
CA PRO A 124 -14.25 -11.98 -5.82
C PRO A 124 -13.16 -12.26 -4.77
N LEU A 125 -13.31 -13.37 -4.05
CA LEU A 125 -12.31 -13.80 -3.07
C LEU A 125 -10.95 -14.11 -3.71
N TRP A 126 -10.96 -14.88 -4.79
CA TRP A 126 -9.73 -15.28 -5.48
C TRP A 126 -8.98 -14.08 -6.06
N ILE A 127 -9.70 -13.09 -6.59
CA ILE A 127 -9.08 -11.86 -7.12
C ILE A 127 -8.55 -10.99 -5.97
N ALA A 128 -9.23 -10.91 -4.82
CA ALA A 128 -8.72 -10.19 -3.65
C ALA A 128 -7.42 -10.83 -3.10
N LEU A 129 -7.36 -12.17 -3.02
CA LEU A 129 -6.13 -12.90 -2.65
C LEU A 129 -4.99 -12.64 -3.65
N ALA A 130 -5.30 -12.60 -4.95
CA ALA A 130 -4.32 -12.27 -5.99
C ALA A 130 -3.76 -10.84 -5.85
N TRP A 131 -4.56 -9.89 -5.37
CA TRP A 131 -4.08 -8.54 -5.06
C TRP A 131 -3.05 -8.56 -3.94
N THR A 132 -3.37 -9.22 -2.81
CA THR A 132 -2.44 -9.37 -1.69
C THR A 132 -1.13 -10.05 -2.12
N THR A 133 -1.22 -11.07 -2.98
CA THR A 133 -0.04 -11.74 -3.56
C THR A 133 0.79 -10.80 -4.43
N ALA A 134 0.16 -9.95 -5.24
CA ALA A 134 0.88 -8.98 -6.06
C ALA A 134 1.55 -7.88 -5.21
N GLU A 135 0.89 -7.40 -4.14
CA GLU A 135 1.51 -6.49 -3.17
C GLU A 135 2.71 -7.13 -2.47
N TRP A 136 2.59 -8.39 -2.03
CA TRP A 136 3.72 -9.13 -1.47
C TRP A 136 4.89 -9.21 -2.44
N GLY A 137 4.64 -9.59 -3.70
CA GLY A 137 5.69 -9.67 -4.72
C GLY A 137 6.43 -8.35 -4.87
N ARG A 138 5.71 -7.24 -4.99
CA ARG A 138 6.29 -5.90 -5.07
C ARG A 138 7.02 -5.47 -3.80
N SER A 139 6.55 -5.92 -2.64
CA SER A 139 7.17 -5.63 -1.33
C SER A 139 8.40 -6.49 -1.03
N SER A 140 8.70 -7.49 -1.87
CA SER A 140 9.80 -8.45 -1.66
C SER A 140 10.87 -8.40 -2.76
N PHE A 141 10.52 -8.07 -4.00
CA PHE A 141 11.37 -8.13 -5.17
C PHE A 141 11.27 -6.87 -6.05
N PRO A 142 12.34 -6.49 -6.79
CA PRO A 142 13.75 -6.83 -6.56
C PRO A 142 14.35 -6.02 -5.40
N PHE A 143 15.60 -6.26 -5.06
CA PHE A 143 16.40 -5.48 -4.09
C PHE A 143 15.74 -5.30 -2.71
N GLY A 144 14.99 -6.29 -2.24
CA GLY A 144 14.26 -6.24 -0.97
C GLY A 144 12.83 -5.70 -1.09
N GLY A 145 12.42 -5.26 -2.29
CA GLY A 145 11.07 -4.80 -2.60
C GLY A 145 10.84 -3.32 -2.36
N PHE A 146 9.65 -2.85 -2.77
CA PHE A 146 9.18 -1.49 -2.55
C PHE A 146 7.70 -1.52 -2.11
N PRO A 147 7.41 -1.59 -0.79
CA PRO A 147 6.06 -1.73 -0.26
C PRO A 147 5.24 -0.44 -0.30
N TRP A 148 5.81 0.70 -0.70
CA TRP A 148 5.11 1.97 -0.84
C TRP A 148 3.88 1.82 -1.75
N GLY A 149 2.77 2.42 -1.40
CA GLY A 149 1.52 2.29 -2.16
C GLY A 149 0.78 0.96 -1.95
N ARG A 150 0.98 0.24 -0.82
CA ARG A 150 0.05 -0.83 -0.40
C ARG A 150 -1.30 -0.20 -0.04
N LEU A 151 -2.41 -0.85 -0.40
CA LEU A 151 -3.76 -0.31 -0.15
C LEU A 151 -3.99 0.03 1.33
N ALA A 152 -3.38 -0.71 2.23
CA ALA A 152 -3.47 -0.47 3.68
C ALA A 152 -3.06 0.96 4.07
N PHE A 153 -2.05 1.51 3.42
CA PHE A 153 -1.51 2.84 3.73
C PHE A 153 -2.40 4.00 3.25
N GLY A 154 -3.34 3.72 2.35
CA GLY A 154 -4.42 4.63 2.00
C GLY A 154 -5.63 4.56 2.93
N GLN A 155 -5.58 3.76 4.01
CA GLN A 155 -6.71 3.51 4.90
C GLN A 155 -6.54 4.09 6.32
N ALA A 156 -5.55 4.95 6.54
CA ALA A 156 -5.28 5.51 7.86
C ALA A 156 -6.48 6.26 8.48
N ASP A 157 -7.37 6.83 7.66
CA ASP A 157 -8.64 7.45 8.07
C ASP A 157 -9.87 6.57 7.74
N GLY A 158 -9.63 5.37 7.20
CA GLY A 158 -10.68 4.49 6.69
C GLY A 158 -11.29 3.56 7.74
N TRP A 159 -12.43 3.01 7.40
CA TRP A 159 -13.13 2.01 8.22
C TRP A 159 -12.37 0.67 8.30
N PHE A 160 -11.39 0.46 7.44
CA PHE A 160 -10.59 -0.78 7.41
C PHE A 160 -9.38 -0.74 8.36
N LEU A 161 -8.98 0.44 8.86
CA LEU A 161 -7.81 0.60 9.71
C LEU A 161 -7.78 -0.37 10.92
N PRO A 162 -8.89 -0.58 11.69
CA PRO A 162 -8.87 -1.46 12.85
C PRO A 162 -8.51 -2.91 12.52
N LEU A 163 -8.69 -3.36 11.29
CA LEU A 163 -8.29 -4.70 10.85
C LEU A 163 -6.77 -4.91 10.90
N ALA A 164 -5.98 -3.82 10.94
CA ALA A 164 -4.53 -3.90 11.08
C ALA A 164 -4.12 -4.61 12.37
N ALA A 165 -4.84 -4.43 13.49
CA ALA A 165 -4.58 -5.11 14.75
C ALA A 165 -4.78 -6.64 14.68
N TYR A 166 -5.49 -7.14 13.67
CA TYR A 166 -5.86 -8.56 13.54
C TYR A 166 -5.04 -9.33 12.50
N GLY A 167 -4.57 -8.68 11.45
CA GLY A 167 -3.79 -9.36 10.40
C GLY A 167 -2.85 -8.42 9.65
N GLY A 168 -2.51 -7.28 10.26
CA GLY A 168 -1.55 -6.31 9.72
C GLY A 168 -2.01 -5.62 8.44
N ALA A 169 -1.08 -4.91 7.82
CA ALA A 169 -1.32 -4.28 6.53
C ALA A 169 -1.81 -5.26 5.44
N PRO A 170 -1.40 -6.55 5.39
CA PRO A 170 -1.95 -7.52 4.45
C PRO A 170 -3.46 -7.71 4.55
N LEU A 171 -4.01 -7.82 5.77
CA LEU A 171 -5.45 -7.99 5.96
C LEU A 171 -6.24 -6.74 5.56
N VAL A 172 -5.72 -5.56 5.86
CA VAL A 172 -6.33 -4.28 5.44
C VAL A 172 -6.38 -4.20 3.91
N GLY A 173 -5.26 -4.46 3.22
CA GLY A 173 -5.19 -4.48 1.75
C GLY A 173 -6.14 -5.51 1.13
N PHE A 174 -6.19 -6.72 1.70
CA PHE A 174 -7.14 -7.76 1.30
C PHE A 174 -8.60 -7.31 1.48
N ALA A 175 -8.95 -6.68 2.60
CA ALA A 175 -10.30 -6.22 2.90
C ALA A 175 -10.79 -5.17 1.90
N VAL A 176 -9.93 -4.20 1.56
CA VAL A 176 -10.19 -3.19 0.52
C VAL A 176 -10.40 -3.87 -0.84
N ALA A 177 -9.51 -4.79 -1.20
CA ALA A 177 -9.60 -5.53 -2.47
C ALA A 177 -10.87 -6.40 -2.55
N LEU A 178 -11.24 -7.08 -1.45
CA LEU A 178 -12.45 -7.92 -1.37
C LEU A 178 -13.72 -7.06 -1.52
N THR A 179 -13.78 -5.93 -0.85
CA THR A 179 -14.89 -4.97 -0.99
C THR A 179 -15.01 -4.49 -2.44
N GLY A 180 -13.89 -4.12 -3.09
CA GLY A 180 -13.87 -3.68 -4.48
C GLY A 180 -14.28 -4.78 -5.46
N THR A 181 -13.81 -6.01 -5.28
CA THR A 181 -14.23 -7.15 -6.12
C THR A 181 -15.70 -7.53 -5.89
N GLY A 182 -16.24 -7.34 -4.68
CA GLY A 182 -17.65 -7.43 -4.36
C GLY A 182 -18.49 -6.42 -5.12
N LEU A 183 -18.05 -5.13 -5.18
CA LEU A 183 -18.68 -4.09 -6.00
C LEU A 183 -18.71 -4.48 -7.48
N ALA A 184 -17.60 -5.01 -8.00
CA ALA A 184 -17.55 -5.52 -9.37
C ALA A 184 -18.54 -6.68 -9.58
N ALA A 185 -18.68 -7.59 -8.60
CA ALA A 185 -19.64 -8.70 -8.66
C ALA A 185 -21.09 -8.22 -8.70
N LEU A 186 -21.40 -7.20 -7.90
CA LEU A 186 -22.73 -6.58 -7.91
C LEU A 186 -23.07 -5.99 -9.29
N VAL A 187 -22.15 -5.24 -9.89
CA VAL A 187 -22.32 -4.69 -11.24
C VAL A 187 -22.54 -5.79 -12.27
N VAL A 188 -21.80 -6.90 -12.19
CA VAL A 188 -21.96 -8.05 -13.08
C VAL A 188 -23.33 -8.73 -12.89
N ALA A 189 -23.79 -8.92 -11.64
CA ALA A 189 -25.08 -9.50 -11.33
C ALA A 189 -26.26 -8.64 -11.84
N LEU A 190 -26.14 -7.31 -11.71
CA LEU A 190 -27.13 -6.36 -12.19
C LEU A 190 -27.19 -6.28 -13.73
N ARG A 191 -26.04 -6.30 -14.43
CA ARG A 191 -26.00 -6.25 -15.90
C ARG A 191 -26.61 -7.45 -16.60
N ARG A 192 -26.55 -8.65 -16.01
CA ARG A 192 -27.19 -9.86 -16.54
C ARG A 192 -28.71 -9.76 -16.65
N THR A 193 -29.31 -8.71 -16.08
CA THR A 193 -30.75 -8.44 -16.03
C THR A 193 -31.28 -7.69 -17.24
N VAL A 194 -30.44 -6.83 -17.84
CA VAL A 194 -30.91 -5.88 -18.90
C VAL A 194 -30.92 -6.55 -20.27
N VAL A 195 -30.23 -7.70 -20.42
CA VAL A 195 -30.05 -8.37 -21.73
C VAL A 195 -31.07 -9.51 -21.95
N ALA A 196 -31.75 -10.00 -20.91
CA ALA A 196 -32.64 -11.17 -21.01
C ALA A 196 -34.06 -10.94 -21.54
N PRO A 197 -34.70 -9.74 -21.51
CA PRO A 197 -36.07 -9.57 -22.00
C PRO A 197 -36.21 -9.49 -23.53
N ASP A 198 -35.23 -8.99 -24.25
CA ASP A 198 -35.39 -8.68 -25.69
C ASP A 198 -35.20 -9.88 -26.64
N GLU A 199 -34.59 -10.99 -26.21
CA GLU A 199 -34.43 -12.18 -27.06
C GLU A 199 -35.65 -13.10 -27.05
N VAL A 200 -36.44 -13.11 -25.96
CA VAL A 200 -37.67 -13.92 -25.88
C VAL A 200 -38.78 -13.29 -26.72
N ASP A 201 -38.90 -11.97 -26.76
CA ASP A 201 -39.94 -11.30 -27.58
C ASP A 201 -39.64 -11.35 -29.08
N ARG A 202 -38.37 -11.47 -29.49
CA ARG A 202 -38.05 -11.62 -30.94
C ARG A 202 -38.27 -13.02 -31.45
N ALA A 203 -38.06 -14.03 -30.63
CA ALA A 203 -38.33 -15.43 -31.01
C ALA A 203 -39.83 -15.74 -31.12
N THR A 204 -40.69 -15.01 -30.42
CA THR A 204 -42.15 -15.16 -30.51
C THR A 204 -42.77 -14.36 -31.66
N THR A 205 -42.15 -13.31 -32.13
CA THR A 205 -42.65 -12.50 -33.28
C THR A 205 -42.28 -13.08 -34.64
N ASP A 206 -41.18 -13.82 -34.75
CA ASP A 206 -40.79 -14.48 -36.04
C ASP A 206 -41.48 -15.85 -36.26
N ALA A 207 -42.07 -16.43 -35.20
CA ALA A 207 -42.81 -17.69 -35.31
C ALA A 207 -44.31 -17.53 -35.68
N GLY A 208 -44.79 -16.26 -35.80
CA GLY A 208 -46.23 -15.95 -35.99
C GLY A 208 -46.72 -15.74 -37.40
N SER A 209 -45.88 -15.90 -38.46
CA SER A 209 -46.31 -15.67 -39.83
C SER A 209 -46.14 -16.88 -40.76
N GLY A 210 -46.82 -17.96 -40.45
CA GLY A 210 -46.91 -19.06 -41.43
C GLY A 210 -47.29 -20.39 -40.76
N ALA A 211 -48.60 -20.67 -40.68
CA ALA A 211 -49.20 -21.97 -41.00
C ALA A 211 -50.64 -22.07 -40.50
N THR A 212 -51.46 -22.48 -41.38
CA THR A 212 -52.83 -22.93 -41.34
C THR A 212 -53.11 -24.04 -40.34
N GLU A 213 -54.35 -24.00 -39.82
CA GLU A 213 -55.22 -24.98 -39.15
C GLU A 213 -54.74 -26.44 -39.02
N GLY A 214 -54.82 -26.94 -37.76
CA GLY A 214 -54.72 -28.37 -37.48
C GLY A 214 -54.88 -28.67 -35.99
N ALA A 215 -56.03 -29.29 -35.65
CA ALA A 215 -56.54 -29.71 -34.37
C ALA A 215 -55.59 -30.23 -33.26
N GLY A 216 -55.85 -29.79 -32.05
CA GLY A 216 -55.98 -30.62 -30.84
C GLY A 216 -54.75 -31.30 -30.26
N SER A 217 -54.17 -30.74 -29.15
CA SER A 217 -53.82 -31.52 -27.94
C SER A 217 -53.50 -30.61 -26.76
N SER A 218 -54.22 -30.84 -25.69
CA SER A 218 -53.97 -30.31 -24.34
C SER A 218 -52.66 -30.88 -23.77
N GLY A 219 -51.76 -30.05 -23.30
CA GLY A 219 -50.65 -30.49 -22.47
C GLY A 219 -49.39 -29.66 -22.57
N SER A 220 -49.01 -28.99 -21.48
CA SER A 220 -47.71 -28.45 -21.10
C SER A 220 -47.59 -26.93 -20.91
N GLY A 221 -48.46 -26.40 -20.03
CA GLY A 221 -48.24 -25.03 -19.48
C GLY A 221 -47.35 -24.98 -18.22
N HIS A 222 -46.61 -26.06 -17.87
CA HIS A 222 -45.87 -26.13 -16.58
C HIS A 222 -44.34 -26.02 -16.71
N SER A 223 -43.75 -26.03 -17.91
CA SER A 223 -42.28 -25.99 -18.05
C SER A 223 -41.70 -24.59 -18.05
N ASP A 224 -42.44 -23.56 -18.49
CA ASP A 224 -41.91 -22.20 -18.64
C ASP A 224 -41.89 -21.40 -17.32
N ALA A 225 -42.83 -21.71 -16.40
CA ALA A 225 -42.88 -21.09 -15.07
C ALA A 225 -41.71 -21.53 -14.17
N ALA A 226 -41.34 -22.81 -14.20
CA ALA A 226 -40.22 -23.36 -13.40
C ALA A 226 -38.84 -22.82 -13.87
N GLY A 227 -38.69 -22.57 -15.17
CA GLY A 227 -37.46 -21.94 -15.74
C GLY A 227 -37.28 -20.49 -15.29
N SER A 228 -38.34 -19.70 -15.25
CA SER A 228 -38.28 -18.28 -14.85
C SER A 228 -38.06 -18.14 -13.33
N GLU A 229 -38.65 -18.96 -12.50
CA GLU A 229 -38.42 -18.95 -11.04
C GLU A 229 -36.95 -19.32 -10.68
N SER A 230 -36.35 -20.28 -11.38
CA SER A 230 -34.97 -20.70 -11.13
C SER A 230 -33.95 -19.59 -11.52
N VAL A 231 -34.19 -18.86 -12.59
CA VAL A 231 -33.35 -17.72 -13.03
C VAL A 231 -33.44 -16.55 -12.05
N HIS A 232 -34.64 -16.22 -11.58
CA HIS A 232 -34.85 -15.15 -10.59
C HIS A 232 -34.26 -15.54 -9.21
N GLY A 233 -34.36 -16.78 -8.78
CA GLY A 233 -33.74 -17.28 -7.55
C GLY A 233 -32.22 -17.22 -7.57
N ASN A 234 -31.61 -17.64 -8.65
CA ASN A 234 -30.15 -17.59 -8.83
C ASN A 234 -29.60 -16.15 -8.86
N ARG A 235 -30.34 -15.23 -9.49
CA ARG A 235 -29.98 -13.80 -9.52
C ARG A 235 -30.06 -13.18 -8.13
N ARG A 236 -31.13 -13.37 -7.37
CA ARG A 236 -31.29 -12.86 -6.01
C ARG A 236 -30.14 -13.33 -5.12
N ARG A 237 -29.77 -14.61 -5.22
CA ARG A 237 -28.61 -15.16 -4.50
C ARG A 237 -27.30 -14.45 -4.89
N ALA A 238 -27.03 -14.22 -6.18
CA ALA A 238 -25.83 -13.54 -6.64
C ALA A 238 -25.74 -12.08 -6.13
N VAL A 239 -26.85 -11.34 -6.14
CA VAL A 239 -26.90 -9.97 -5.61
C VAL A 239 -26.68 -9.97 -4.10
N VAL A 240 -27.38 -10.83 -3.35
CA VAL A 240 -27.22 -10.93 -1.88
C VAL A 240 -25.77 -11.29 -1.52
N THR A 241 -25.18 -12.28 -2.20
CA THR A 241 -23.77 -12.64 -1.97
C THR A 241 -22.83 -11.47 -2.25
N ALA A 242 -23.03 -10.73 -3.35
CA ALA A 242 -22.22 -9.58 -3.67
C ALA A 242 -22.33 -8.47 -2.59
N VAL A 243 -23.53 -8.18 -2.12
CA VAL A 243 -23.78 -7.22 -1.03
C VAL A 243 -23.10 -7.66 0.26
N LEU A 244 -23.20 -8.94 0.62
CA LEU A 244 -22.49 -9.48 1.80
C LEU A 244 -20.98 -9.30 1.68
N VAL A 245 -20.39 -9.59 0.52
CA VAL A 245 -18.95 -9.40 0.27
C VAL A 245 -18.54 -7.94 0.36
N ILE A 246 -19.39 -7.01 -0.08
CA ILE A 246 -19.12 -5.56 0.02
C ILE A 246 -19.13 -5.10 1.47
N VAL A 247 -20.07 -5.57 2.28
CA VAL A 247 -20.38 -5.01 3.59
C VAL A 247 -19.55 -5.64 4.71
N VAL A 248 -19.18 -6.92 4.58
CA VAL A 248 -18.57 -7.69 5.69
C VAL A 248 -17.30 -7.05 6.23
N MET A 249 -16.37 -6.61 5.38
CA MET A 249 -15.09 -6.09 5.84
C MET A 249 -15.15 -4.67 6.41
N PRO A 250 -15.83 -3.68 5.77
CA PRO A 250 -15.96 -2.37 6.37
C PRO A 250 -16.77 -2.39 7.67
N VAL A 251 -17.82 -3.23 7.76
CA VAL A 251 -18.58 -3.41 9.00
C VAL A 251 -17.72 -4.07 10.08
N ALA A 252 -16.96 -5.12 9.75
CA ALA A 252 -16.01 -5.72 10.69
C ALA A 252 -15.01 -4.68 11.22
N GLY A 253 -14.44 -3.84 10.35
CA GLY A 253 -13.55 -2.76 10.78
C GLY A 253 -14.22 -1.78 11.74
N LEU A 254 -15.45 -1.33 11.44
CA LEU A 254 -16.21 -0.44 12.33
C LEU A 254 -16.52 -1.10 13.67
N MET A 255 -16.94 -2.37 13.67
CA MET A 255 -17.27 -3.12 14.89
C MET A 255 -16.04 -3.40 15.77
N LEU A 256 -14.86 -3.51 15.16
CA LEU A 256 -13.60 -3.75 15.88
C LEU A 256 -12.94 -2.47 16.38
N ARG A 257 -13.39 -1.28 15.94
CA ARG A 257 -12.81 -0.01 16.37
C ARG A 257 -12.83 0.22 17.89
N PRO A 258 -13.93 -0.09 18.61
CA PRO A 258 -13.97 0.04 20.07
C PRO A 258 -13.07 -0.94 20.82
N ALA A 259 -12.56 -1.98 20.14
CA ALA A 259 -11.64 -2.97 20.72
C ALA A 259 -10.16 -2.59 20.53
N LEU A 260 -9.87 -1.47 19.84
CA LEU A 260 -8.53 -0.92 19.80
C LEU A 260 -8.15 -0.34 21.17
N PRO A 261 -6.86 -0.32 21.53
CA PRO A 261 -6.41 0.32 22.75
C PRO A 261 -6.84 1.79 22.78
N ALA A 262 -7.31 2.27 23.93
CA ALA A 262 -7.56 3.70 24.09
C ALA A 262 -6.22 4.48 24.01
N PRO A 263 -6.26 5.78 23.64
CA PRO A 263 -5.04 6.58 23.48
C PRO A 263 -4.17 6.65 24.75
N ASP A 264 -4.77 6.56 25.92
CA ASP A 264 -4.16 6.62 27.24
C ASP A 264 -4.12 5.26 27.98
N ASP A 265 -4.50 4.17 27.30
CA ASP A 265 -4.52 2.82 27.87
C ASP A 265 -3.09 2.22 27.85
N GLY A 266 -2.50 1.99 29.03
CA GLY A 266 -1.16 1.43 29.21
C GLY A 266 -0.87 1.05 30.66
N ASP A 267 0.21 0.28 30.86
CA ASP A 267 0.65 -0.19 32.18
C ASP A 267 1.34 0.93 32.98
N SER A 268 2.03 1.83 32.28
CA SER A 268 2.74 3.01 32.79
C SER A 268 2.85 4.05 31.68
N THR A 269 3.39 5.21 31.98
CA THR A 269 3.59 6.30 31.00
C THR A 269 5.04 6.77 31.00
N ILE A 270 5.48 7.32 29.86
CA ILE A 270 6.75 7.99 29.66
C ILE A 270 6.51 9.31 28.93
N THR A 271 7.14 10.38 29.38
CA THR A 271 7.10 11.69 28.72
C THR A 271 8.14 11.75 27.60
N VAL A 272 7.70 11.81 26.35
CA VAL A 272 8.59 11.82 25.17
C VAL A 272 8.52 13.15 24.44
N ALA A 273 9.68 13.67 24.02
CA ALA A 273 9.80 14.83 23.16
C ALA A 273 10.29 14.43 21.78
N ALA A 274 9.54 14.74 20.72
CA ALA A 274 10.00 14.65 19.32
C ALA A 274 10.49 16.01 18.84
N ILE A 275 11.73 16.10 18.38
CA ILE A 275 12.36 17.35 17.92
C ILE A 275 12.38 17.41 16.39
N GLN A 276 11.88 18.51 15.85
CA GLN A 276 12.04 18.92 14.45
C GLN A 276 12.94 20.15 14.38
N GLY A 277 14.20 19.97 13.97
CA GLY A 277 15.16 21.06 13.88
C GLY A 277 15.05 21.86 12.59
N SER A 278 14.47 21.26 11.56
CA SER A 278 14.44 21.74 10.17
C SER A 278 15.83 21.84 9.52
N VAL A 279 15.86 22.09 8.22
CA VAL A 279 17.07 22.23 7.42
C VAL A 279 17.15 23.64 6.85
N PRO A 280 18.36 24.23 6.70
CA PRO A 280 18.49 25.58 6.14
C PRO A 280 18.05 25.67 4.67
N ARG A 281 18.25 24.61 3.89
CA ARG A 281 17.83 24.49 2.49
C ARG A 281 17.40 23.06 2.17
N LEU A 282 16.42 22.93 1.28
CA LEU A 282 16.01 21.66 0.71
C LEU A 282 16.97 21.22 -0.40
N GLY A 283 17.18 19.92 -0.58
CA GLY A 283 17.96 19.36 -1.67
C GLY A 283 18.97 18.30 -1.25
N LEU A 284 19.80 17.88 -2.20
CA LEU A 284 20.80 16.81 -2.02
C LEU A 284 22.18 17.30 -1.50
N GLU A 285 22.38 18.59 -1.35
CA GLU A 285 23.67 19.16 -0.92
C GLU A 285 23.81 19.18 0.62
N PHE A 286 23.77 18.00 1.23
CA PHE A 286 23.84 17.86 2.70
C PHE A 286 25.18 18.26 3.28
N ASN A 287 26.30 18.01 2.57
CA ASN A 287 27.63 18.22 3.10
C ASN A 287 27.90 19.68 3.55
N ALA A 288 27.35 20.66 2.81
CA ALA A 288 27.45 22.07 3.17
C ALA A 288 26.57 22.48 4.35
N GLN A 289 25.59 21.63 4.75
CA GLN A 289 24.59 21.96 5.76
C GLN A 289 24.68 21.09 7.02
N ARG A 290 25.50 20.03 7.02
CA ARG A 290 25.59 19.04 8.13
C ARG A 290 25.69 19.69 9.51
N ARG A 291 26.54 20.71 9.63
CA ARG A 291 26.71 21.42 10.89
C ARG A 291 25.46 22.20 11.28
N ALA A 292 24.86 22.90 10.33
CA ALA A 292 23.67 23.71 10.60
C ALA A 292 22.45 22.84 10.96
N VAL A 293 22.34 21.62 10.39
CA VAL A 293 21.29 20.65 10.76
C VAL A 293 21.47 20.21 12.21
N LEU A 294 22.69 19.80 12.61
CA LEU A 294 23.01 19.44 13.99
C LEU A 294 22.72 20.60 14.95
N ASP A 295 23.21 21.81 14.64
CA ASP A 295 23.01 23.00 15.46
C ASP A 295 21.52 23.36 15.61
N ASN A 296 20.71 23.15 14.57
CA ASN A 296 19.26 23.41 14.63
C ASN A 296 18.55 22.46 15.58
N HIS A 297 18.89 21.15 15.56
CA HIS A 297 18.31 20.17 16.46
C HIS A 297 18.72 20.43 17.91
N ALA A 298 20.02 20.72 18.14
CA ALA A 298 20.51 21.09 19.46
C ALA A 298 19.82 22.36 20.00
N ARG A 299 19.76 23.42 19.18
CA ARG A 299 19.08 24.68 19.57
C ARG A 299 17.61 24.46 19.89
N ARG A 300 16.87 23.65 19.08
CA ARG A 300 15.45 23.41 19.36
C ARG A 300 15.27 22.61 20.65
N THR A 301 16.19 21.70 20.96
CA THR A 301 16.21 20.97 22.25
C THR A 301 16.51 21.91 23.42
N GLU A 302 17.47 22.83 23.26
CA GLU A 302 17.77 23.85 24.28
C GLU A 302 16.56 24.79 24.53
N GLN A 303 15.84 25.19 23.46
CA GLN A 303 14.61 25.95 23.58
C GLN A 303 13.48 25.17 24.28
N LEU A 304 13.39 23.84 24.07
CA LEU A 304 12.45 23.00 24.81
C LEU A 304 12.80 23.02 26.31
N ALA A 305 14.08 22.95 26.66
CA ALA A 305 14.51 23.06 28.05
C ALA A 305 14.13 24.42 28.67
N ASP A 306 14.23 25.53 27.91
CA ASP A 306 13.73 26.85 28.35
C ASP A 306 12.20 26.86 28.57
N ASP A 307 11.45 26.11 27.74
CA ASP A 307 10.00 25.95 27.90
C ASP A 307 9.66 25.13 29.15
N VAL A 308 10.45 24.08 29.45
CA VAL A 308 10.30 23.27 30.67
C VAL A 308 10.59 24.10 31.91
N ASP A 309 11.72 24.83 31.95
CA ASP A 309 12.10 25.71 33.07
C ASP A 309 11.04 26.78 33.35
N ALA A 310 10.37 27.25 32.30
CA ALA A 310 9.30 28.24 32.39
C ALA A 310 7.91 27.63 32.69
N GLY A 311 7.82 26.29 32.86
CA GLY A 311 6.55 25.58 33.10
C GLY A 311 5.61 25.56 31.90
N ARG A 312 6.11 25.80 30.68
CA ARG A 312 5.31 25.78 29.44
C ARG A 312 5.26 24.39 28.77
N ALA A 313 6.18 23.51 29.13
CA ALA A 313 6.22 22.13 28.67
C ALA A 313 6.54 21.18 29.86
N PRO A 314 6.07 19.94 29.85
CA PRO A 314 6.49 18.96 30.83
C PRO A 314 7.96 18.55 30.61
N GLN A 315 8.64 18.11 31.68
CA GLN A 315 9.99 17.55 31.60
C GLN A 315 9.96 16.23 30.83
N PRO A 316 10.67 16.07 29.69
CA PRO A 316 10.73 14.80 29.00
C PRO A 316 11.65 13.81 29.73
N ASP A 317 11.26 12.52 29.71
CA ASP A 317 12.11 11.39 30.11
C ASP A 317 13.01 10.94 28.96
N LEU A 318 12.59 11.21 27.72
CA LEU A 318 13.28 10.84 26.48
C LEU A 318 13.07 11.91 25.40
N VAL A 319 14.13 12.28 24.72
CA VAL A 319 14.11 13.14 23.53
C VAL A 319 14.47 12.32 22.30
N ILE A 320 13.68 12.44 21.22
CA ILE A 320 13.92 11.74 19.94
C ILE A 320 14.26 12.77 18.87
N TRP A 321 15.46 12.66 18.31
CA TRP A 321 15.90 13.40 17.13
C TRP A 321 15.61 12.59 15.85
N PRO A 322 15.46 13.25 14.70
CA PRO A 322 15.25 12.59 13.42
C PRO A 322 16.47 11.77 12.95
N GLU A 323 16.24 10.93 11.94
CA GLU A 323 17.28 10.35 11.10
C GLU A 323 18.19 11.46 10.55
N ASN A 324 19.51 11.22 10.55
CA ASN A 324 20.51 12.16 10.03
C ASN A 324 20.49 13.57 10.69
N SER A 325 20.04 13.66 11.92
CA SER A 325 20.16 14.88 12.72
C SER A 325 21.63 15.25 12.97
N SER A 326 22.53 14.26 12.90
CA SER A 326 23.99 14.44 12.86
C SER A 326 24.59 13.66 11.68
N ASP A 327 24.75 14.30 10.54
CA ASP A 327 25.53 13.76 9.40
C ASP A 327 27.06 13.87 9.62
N ILE A 328 27.47 14.46 10.75
CA ILE A 328 28.85 14.47 11.23
C ILE A 328 28.96 13.35 12.25
N ASP A 329 29.84 12.38 12.00
CA ASP A 329 30.07 11.25 12.91
C ASP A 329 30.49 11.74 14.30
N PRO A 330 29.62 11.66 15.33
CA PRO A 330 29.92 12.19 16.65
C PRO A 330 30.93 11.35 17.42
N LEU A 331 31.20 10.11 16.97
CA LEU A 331 32.22 9.24 17.57
C LEU A 331 33.63 9.61 17.11
N ARG A 332 33.74 10.29 15.95
CA ARG A 332 35.01 10.73 15.35
C ARG A 332 35.20 12.25 15.40
N ASN A 333 34.17 13.02 15.73
CA ASN A 333 34.18 14.48 15.78
C ASN A 333 33.80 14.98 17.18
N THR A 334 34.80 15.41 17.95
CA THR A 334 34.61 15.87 19.35
C THR A 334 33.71 17.11 19.45
N ASP A 335 33.68 17.94 18.42
CA ASP A 335 32.86 19.14 18.37
C ASP A 335 31.38 18.80 18.18
N ALA A 336 31.07 17.83 17.31
CA ALA A 336 29.71 17.29 17.20
C ALA A 336 29.25 16.60 18.50
N ALA A 337 30.12 15.79 19.10
CA ALA A 337 29.88 15.18 20.40
C ALA A 337 29.57 16.21 21.50
N ALA A 338 30.36 17.29 21.55
CA ALA A 338 30.17 18.38 22.53
C ALA A 338 28.81 19.09 22.37
N ILE A 339 28.33 19.29 21.13
CA ILE A 339 27.01 19.88 20.87
C ILE A 339 25.89 18.98 21.37
N ILE A 340 25.96 17.67 21.07
CA ILE A 340 24.93 16.70 21.49
C ILE A 340 24.92 16.59 23.03
N THR A 341 26.11 16.48 23.65
CA THR A 341 26.23 16.42 25.13
C THR A 341 25.67 17.68 25.79
N ARG A 342 25.93 18.87 25.21
CA ARG A 342 25.37 20.13 25.72
C ARG A 342 23.85 20.14 25.66
N ALA A 343 23.26 19.67 24.54
CA ALA A 343 21.82 19.57 24.38
C ALA A 343 21.19 18.59 25.40
N ALA A 344 21.81 17.40 25.58
CA ALA A 344 21.39 16.41 26.57
C ALA A 344 21.44 16.95 27.99
N ARG A 345 22.54 17.64 28.35
CA ARG A 345 22.70 18.32 29.64
C ARG A 345 21.62 19.36 29.87
N ARG A 346 21.36 20.21 28.85
CA ARG A 346 20.41 21.32 28.98
C ARG A 346 18.98 20.84 29.15
N VAL A 347 18.58 19.77 28.47
CA VAL A 347 17.24 19.21 28.58
C VAL A 347 17.09 18.25 29.76
N GLY A 348 18.17 17.76 30.33
CA GLY A 348 18.17 16.83 31.49
C GLY A 348 17.56 15.47 31.18
N ALA A 349 17.67 15.00 29.93
CA ALA A 349 17.12 13.70 29.48
C ALA A 349 18.04 13.06 28.42
N PRO A 350 18.04 11.72 28.26
CA PRO A 350 18.71 11.06 27.15
C PRO A 350 18.10 11.48 25.81
N ILE A 351 18.98 11.60 24.80
CA ILE A 351 18.56 11.91 23.43
C ILE A 351 18.83 10.69 22.55
N LEU A 352 17.83 10.21 21.83
CA LEU A 352 18.01 9.27 20.73
C LEU A 352 18.40 10.06 19.48
N VAL A 353 19.66 10.00 19.08
CA VAL A 353 20.28 10.81 18.01
C VAL A 353 20.37 10.00 16.74
N GLY A 354 19.83 10.53 15.62
CA GLY A 354 20.08 9.97 14.29
C GLY A 354 21.44 10.41 13.76
N ALA A 355 22.38 9.46 13.65
CA ALA A 355 23.76 9.74 13.25
C ALA A 355 24.20 8.92 12.04
N VAL A 356 25.03 9.51 11.18
CA VAL A 356 25.76 8.80 10.13
C VAL A 356 27.16 8.49 10.66
N LEU A 357 27.44 7.20 10.84
CA LEU A 357 28.74 6.72 11.33
C LEU A 357 29.61 6.25 10.15
N VAL A 358 30.89 6.50 10.22
CA VAL A 358 31.88 6.10 9.22
C VAL A 358 32.64 4.88 9.70
N ASN A 359 32.52 3.75 8.98
CA ASN A 359 33.21 2.50 9.30
C ASN A 359 34.68 2.54 8.84
N ASP A 360 35.50 1.62 9.35
CA ASP A 360 36.92 1.58 9.03
C ASP A 360 37.22 1.26 7.56
N ASP A 361 36.32 0.55 6.89
CA ASP A 361 36.34 0.24 5.45
C ASP A 361 35.78 1.40 4.58
N ARG A 362 35.46 2.55 5.18
CA ARG A 362 34.85 3.73 4.56
C ARG A 362 33.40 3.55 4.09
N THR A 363 32.76 2.46 4.43
CA THR A 363 31.30 2.37 4.34
C THR A 363 30.66 3.23 5.44
N THR A 364 29.36 3.45 5.35
CA THR A 364 28.63 4.23 6.34
C THR A 364 27.50 3.41 6.97
N THR A 365 27.17 3.71 8.21
CA THR A 365 26.04 3.13 8.94
C THR A 365 25.10 4.23 9.38
N ASN A 366 23.82 4.06 9.12
CA ASN A 366 22.77 4.95 9.59
C ASN A 366 22.30 4.43 10.96
N SER A 367 22.55 5.19 12.02
CA SER A 367 22.37 4.73 13.40
C SER A 367 21.45 5.64 14.19
N MET A 368 20.58 5.05 15.00
CA MET A 368 19.86 5.73 16.07
C MET A 368 20.57 5.38 17.39
N MET A 369 21.22 6.38 18.01
CA MET A 369 22.13 6.19 19.15
C MET A 369 21.61 6.96 20.37
N VAL A 370 21.54 6.29 21.50
CA VAL A 370 21.24 6.93 22.78
C VAL A 370 22.45 7.77 23.22
N TRP A 371 22.19 8.99 23.63
CA TRP A 371 23.22 9.92 24.11
C TRP A 371 22.79 10.53 25.43
N THR A 372 23.62 10.37 26.47
CA THR A 372 23.37 10.99 27.77
C THR A 372 24.44 12.05 28.10
N GLU A 373 24.14 12.89 29.06
CA GLU A 373 25.10 13.87 29.56
C GLU A 373 26.33 13.18 30.20
N GLU A 374 26.09 12.15 31.01
CA GLU A 374 27.11 11.55 31.87
C GLU A 374 28.05 10.62 31.08
N SER A 375 27.48 9.75 30.23
CA SER A 375 28.23 8.71 29.52
C SER A 375 28.53 9.04 28.07
N GLY A 376 27.88 10.08 27.51
CA GLY A 376 27.94 10.35 26.07
C GLY A 376 27.20 9.27 25.26
N PRO A 377 27.84 8.67 24.22
CA PRO A 377 27.22 7.66 23.39
C PRO A 377 26.99 6.34 24.15
N GLY A 378 25.79 5.77 24.01
CA GLY A 378 25.33 4.53 24.62
C GLY A 378 24.82 3.50 23.61
N PRO A 379 23.80 2.69 23.96
CA PRO A 379 23.19 1.72 23.08
C PRO A 379 22.71 2.34 21.76
N ARG A 380 22.72 1.55 20.68
CA ARG A 380 22.30 2.03 19.36
C ARG A 380 21.60 0.95 18.55
N HIS A 381 20.72 1.39 17.67
CA HIS A 381 20.15 0.61 16.60
C HIS A 381 20.71 1.08 15.26
N ASP A 382 21.31 0.21 14.50
CA ASP A 382 21.78 0.47 13.15
C ASP A 382 20.69 0.06 12.14
N LYS A 383 20.31 0.96 11.22
CA LYS A 383 19.26 0.76 10.23
C LYS A 383 19.48 -0.52 9.45
N ARG A 384 18.48 -1.42 9.43
CA ARG A 384 18.59 -2.77 8.84
C ARG A 384 18.11 -2.83 7.40
N ILE A 385 17.09 -2.04 7.05
CA ILE A 385 16.51 -2.01 5.70
C ILE A 385 16.94 -0.72 5.02
N ILE A 386 18.13 -0.75 4.42
CA ILE A 386 18.69 0.40 3.70
C ILE A 386 18.00 0.60 2.35
N GLN A 387 17.82 1.85 1.95
CA GLN A 387 17.08 2.22 0.76
C GLN A 387 17.90 2.03 -0.51
N PRO A 388 17.46 1.14 -1.46
CA PRO A 388 18.09 1.01 -2.75
C PRO A 388 18.06 2.33 -3.53
N PHE A 389 19.13 2.61 -4.30
CA PHE A 389 19.32 3.81 -5.13
C PHE A 389 19.42 5.14 -4.38
N GLY A 390 19.26 5.14 -3.06
CA GLY A 390 19.49 6.28 -2.19
C GLY A 390 20.69 6.04 -1.27
N GLU A 391 20.53 5.13 -0.34
CA GLU A 391 21.57 4.81 0.65
C GLU A 391 22.63 3.85 0.09
N TYR A 392 22.28 2.98 -0.84
CA TYR A 392 23.23 2.15 -1.59
C TYR A 392 22.79 1.98 -3.05
N LEU A 393 23.73 1.65 -3.93
CA LEU A 393 23.42 1.33 -5.33
C LEU A 393 23.55 -0.17 -5.56
N PRO A 394 22.43 -0.91 -5.73
CA PRO A 394 22.53 -2.30 -6.13
C PRO A 394 23.15 -2.42 -7.53
N MET A 395 23.99 -3.45 -7.77
CA MET A 395 24.66 -3.67 -9.06
C MET A 395 25.30 -2.36 -9.61
N ARG A 396 26.03 -1.62 -8.78
CA ARG A 396 26.58 -0.28 -9.08
C ARG A 396 27.26 -0.21 -10.45
N GLY A 397 28.07 -1.21 -10.82
CA GLY A 397 28.74 -1.24 -12.12
C GLY A 397 27.78 -1.23 -13.32
N PHE A 398 26.60 -1.83 -13.19
CA PHE A 398 25.56 -1.84 -14.22
C PHE A 398 24.82 -0.50 -14.30
N PHE A 399 24.34 0.01 -13.16
CA PHE A 399 23.51 1.22 -13.18
C PHE A 399 24.30 2.50 -13.50
N ARG A 400 25.62 2.53 -13.26
CA ARG A 400 26.50 3.64 -13.69
C ARG A 400 26.54 3.81 -15.22
N LEU A 401 26.18 2.79 -15.99
CA LEU A 401 26.10 2.89 -17.46
C LEU A 401 24.92 3.77 -17.93
N PHE A 402 23.94 4.03 -17.06
CA PHE A 402 22.70 4.71 -17.43
C PHE A 402 22.56 6.12 -16.81
N SER A 403 23.32 6.45 -15.79
CA SER A 403 23.18 7.73 -15.10
C SER A 403 24.39 8.07 -14.23
N ASP A 404 24.89 9.29 -14.36
CA ASP A 404 25.93 9.86 -13.49
C ASP A 404 25.43 10.06 -12.05
N TYR A 405 24.10 10.11 -11.84
CA TYR A 405 23.50 10.14 -10.50
C TYR A 405 23.71 8.85 -9.73
N ALA A 406 24.09 7.76 -10.40
CA ALA A 406 24.44 6.49 -9.77
C ALA A 406 25.61 6.63 -8.76
N ASP A 407 26.52 7.59 -8.98
CA ASP A 407 27.65 7.85 -8.09
C ASP A 407 27.25 8.66 -6.83
N ARG A 408 26.07 9.28 -6.82
CA ARG A 408 25.52 9.98 -5.65
C ARG A 408 24.87 9.05 -4.64
N ALA A 409 24.49 7.83 -5.03
CA ALA A 409 24.00 6.83 -4.08
C ALA A 409 25.09 6.49 -3.06
N GLY A 410 24.70 6.46 -1.78
CA GLY A 410 25.62 6.25 -0.66
C GLY A 410 26.30 4.87 -0.67
N TYR A 411 27.10 4.64 0.32
CA TYR A 411 27.79 3.38 0.63
C TYR A 411 27.33 2.85 1.99
N PHE A 412 26.05 3.03 2.30
CA PHE A 412 25.50 2.52 3.54
C PHE A 412 25.43 1.00 3.53
N VAL A 413 25.73 0.42 4.68
CA VAL A 413 25.62 -1.02 4.94
C VAL A 413 24.47 -1.28 5.91
N PRO A 414 23.76 -2.42 5.78
CA PRO A 414 22.69 -2.76 6.69
C PRO A 414 23.24 -3.08 8.09
N GLY A 415 22.52 -2.62 9.12
CA GLY A 415 22.74 -2.99 10.50
C GLY A 415 22.24 -4.39 10.83
N HIS A 416 22.57 -4.83 12.02
CA HIS A 416 22.12 -6.08 12.63
C HIS A 416 21.37 -5.78 13.93
N GLY A 417 20.64 -6.75 14.45
CA GLY A 417 19.85 -6.61 15.68
C GLY A 417 18.36 -6.81 15.45
N ASP A 418 17.59 -6.60 16.49
CA ASP A 418 16.14 -6.86 16.54
C ASP A 418 15.28 -5.62 16.29
N GLY A 419 15.88 -4.44 16.17
CA GLY A 419 15.15 -3.18 15.96
C GLY A 419 14.73 -2.49 17.24
N THR A 420 15.31 -2.85 18.40
CA THR A 420 15.09 -2.16 19.67
C THR A 420 16.31 -1.40 20.14
N VAL A 421 16.08 -0.42 20.99
CA VAL A 421 17.09 0.31 21.75
C VAL A 421 16.56 0.49 23.17
N GLU A 422 17.35 0.07 24.16
CA GLU A 422 17.07 0.34 25.57
C GLU A 422 17.40 1.81 25.88
N VAL A 423 16.42 2.57 26.34
CA VAL A 423 16.57 3.99 26.69
C VAL A 423 15.52 4.41 27.71
N ALA A 424 15.92 5.21 28.70
CA ALA A 424 15.03 5.69 29.76
C ALA A 424 14.25 4.55 30.49
N GLY A 425 14.84 3.36 30.56
CA GLY A 425 14.25 2.18 31.21
C GLY A 425 13.17 1.46 30.41
N ILE A 426 13.04 1.72 29.10
CA ILE A 426 12.10 1.06 28.20
C ILE A 426 12.81 0.45 26.98
N ASP A 427 12.19 -0.58 26.40
CA ASP A 427 12.54 -1.09 25.08
C ASP A 427 11.81 -0.30 23.99
N LEU A 428 12.53 0.60 23.32
CA LEU A 428 12.01 1.43 22.23
C LEU A 428 12.21 0.74 20.88
N GLY A 429 11.11 0.42 20.18
CA GLY A 429 11.15 -0.13 18.82
C GLY A 429 11.43 0.97 17.81
N VAL A 430 12.44 0.76 16.96
CA VAL A 430 12.91 1.76 15.98
C VAL A 430 12.73 1.24 14.56
N ALA A 431 12.06 2.01 13.72
CA ALA A 431 12.04 1.83 12.27
C ALA A 431 12.42 3.14 11.58
N THR A 432 13.65 3.23 11.09
CA THR A 432 14.19 4.47 10.55
C THR A 432 13.67 4.73 9.13
N CYS A 433 12.92 5.81 8.96
CA CYS A 433 12.48 6.36 7.68
C CYS A 433 11.79 5.32 6.78
N TYR A 434 12.46 4.87 5.70
CA TYR A 434 11.98 3.89 4.73
C TYR A 434 11.53 2.55 5.36
N GLU A 435 12.10 2.16 6.50
CA GLU A 435 11.79 0.89 7.17
C GLU A 435 10.32 0.76 7.57
N VAL A 436 9.64 1.86 7.92
CA VAL A 436 8.22 1.86 8.34
C VAL A 436 7.28 1.22 7.31
N ALA A 437 7.66 1.24 6.04
CA ALA A 437 6.89 0.64 4.97
C ALA A 437 6.88 -0.90 5.03
N PHE A 438 7.87 -1.52 5.70
CA PHE A 438 8.05 -2.97 5.77
C PHE A 438 7.45 -3.58 7.04
N ASP A 439 6.65 -4.64 6.90
CA ASP A 439 6.03 -5.33 8.03
C ASP A 439 7.09 -5.94 8.98
N ARG A 440 8.25 -6.37 8.43
CA ARG A 440 9.33 -6.98 9.22
C ARG A 440 10.04 -6.01 10.16
N ALA A 441 10.02 -4.70 9.88
CA ALA A 441 10.75 -3.72 10.67
C ALA A 441 10.31 -3.74 12.14
N PHE A 442 9.03 -3.48 12.40
CA PHE A 442 8.51 -3.48 13.76
C PHE A 442 8.16 -4.86 14.30
N ARG A 443 7.91 -5.85 13.44
CA ARG A 443 7.67 -7.23 13.92
C ARG A 443 8.83 -7.76 14.76
N ASP A 444 10.07 -7.50 14.34
CA ASP A 444 11.24 -7.95 15.07
C ASP A 444 11.36 -7.18 16.39
N SER A 445 11.15 -5.86 16.39
CA SER A 445 11.14 -5.03 17.61
C SER A 445 10.06 -5.47 18.59
N MET A 446 8.87 -5.80 18.11
CA MET A 446 7.79 -6.34 18.96
C MET A 446 8.12 -7.71 19.56
N SER A 447 8.87 -8.54 18.82
CA SER A 447 9.34 -9.83 19.32
C SER A 447 10.42 -9.67 20.39
N ALA A 448 11.17 -8.57 20.37
CA ALA A 448 12.16 -8.19 21.35
C ALA A 448 11.56 -7.46 22.59
N GLY A 449 10.26 -7.17 22.59
CA GLY A 449 9.58 -6.60 23.75
C GLY A 449 9.26 -5.11 23.68
N ALA A 450 9.38 -4.47 22.50
CA ALA A 450 9.16 -3.04 22.36
C ALA A 450 7.84 -2.56 22.98
N GLU A 451 7.93 -1.57 23.89
CA GLU A 451 6.80 -0.99 24.62
C GLU A 451 6.25 0.28 23.97
N LEU A 452 7.11 0.98 23.23
CA LEU A 452 6.84 2.19 22.45
C LEU A 452 7.53 2.07 21.08
N LEU A 453 6.99 2.71 20.03
CA LEU A 453 7.57 2.71 18.69
C LEU A 453 8.03 4.10 18.27
N THR A 454 9.07 4.18 17.43
CA THR A 454 9.49 5.44 16.82
C THR A 454 9.88 5.28 15.36
N VAL A 455 9.60 6.34 14.57
CA VAL A 455 9.99 6.49 13.18
C VAL A 455 10.79 7.79 13.04
N PRO A 456 12.09 7.77 13.37
CA PRO A 456 12.97 8.88 13.05
C PRO A 456 13.16 8.95 11.52
N THR A 457 12.99 10.13 10.90
CA THR A 457 12.98 10.22 9.44
C THR A 457 13.61 11.50 8.92
N ASN A 458 14.33 11.40 7.79
CA ASN A 458 14.86 12.53 7.07
C ASN A 458 14.05 12.78 5.78
N ASN A 459 13.11 13.70 5.85
CA ASN A 459 12.26 14.08 4.72
C ASN A 459 12.84 15.22 3.85
N ALA A 460 13.98 15.82 4.24
CA ALA A 460 14.55 16.97 3.55
C ALA A 460 14.93 16.68 2.09
N THR A 461 15.29 15.44 1.77
CA THR A 461 15.60 14.97 0.42
C THR A 461 14.42 14.85 -0.52
N PHE A 462 13.19 14.95 0.00
CA PHE A 462 11.96 14.79 -0.78
C PHE A 462 11.16 16.09 -0.92
N GLY A 463 11.71 17.20 -0.41
CA GLY A 463 11.18 18.55 -0.57
C GLY A 463 9.76 18.72 -0.03
N ASP A 464 9.06 19.71 -0.55
CA ASP A 464 7.62 19.90 -0.30
C ASP A 464 6.83 18.95 -1.18
N SER A 465 6.59 17.74 -0.66
CA SER A 465 5.90 16.68 -1.38
C SER A 465 4.96 15.90 -0.48
N GLU A 466 4.06 15.13 -1.10
CA GLU A 466 3.11 14.27 -0.38
C GLU A 466 3.77 13.11 0.38
N MET A 467 5.07 12.86 0.17
CA MET A 467 5.79 11.72 0.74
C MET A 467 5.67 11.65 2.26
N THR A 468 5.84 12.79 2.94
CA THR A 468 5.79 12.85 4.41
C THR A 468 4.41 12.44 4.97
N TYR A 469 3.32 12.82 4.30
CA TYR A 469 1.96 12.41 4.68
C TYR A 469 1.70 10.92 4.40
N GLN A 470 2.25 10.40 3.30
CA GLN A 470 2.19 8.97 2.97
C GLN A 470 2.94 8.14 4.03
N GLN A 471 4.10 8.62 4.50
CA GLN A 471 4.89 7.98 5.55
C GLN A 471 4.19 8.05 6.91
N LEU A 472 3.57 9.18 7.26
CA LEU A 472 2.76 9.31 8.48
C LEU A 472 1.59 8.33 8.48
N ALA A 473 0.93 8.14 7.35
CA ALA A 473 -0.15 7.15 7.24
C ALA A 473 0.36 5.71 7.46
N MET A 474 1.56 5.38 6.99
CA MET A 474 2.21 4.09 7.30
C MET A 474 2.42 3.95 8.81
N SER A 475 2.96 4.99 9.45
CA SER A 475 3.19 5.02 10.90
C SER A 475 1.90 4.80 11.69
N ARG A 476 0.78 5.41 11.27
CA ARG A 476 -0.55 5.21 11.86
C ARG A 476 -1.03 3.76 11.73
N VAL A 477 -0.84 3.14 10.57
CA VAL A 477 -1.16 1.71 10.36
C VAL A 477 -0.31 0.84 11.27
N ARG A 478 0.99 1.14 11.44
CA ARG A 478 1.89 0.40 12.35
C ARG A 478 1.52 0.54 13.81
N ALA A 479 1.11 1.72 14.24
CA ALA A 479 0.61 1.94 15.61
C ALA A 479 -0.56 1.00 15.92
N VAL A 480 -1.56 0.91 15.02
CA VAL A 480 -2.72 0.01 15.17
C VAL A 480 -2.31 -1.45 15.04
N GLU A 481 -1.45 -1.79 14.08
CA GLU A 481 -0.97 -3.16 13.84
C GLU A 481 -0.35 -3.77 15.08
N HIS A 482 0.44 -2.98 15.81
CA HIS A 482 1.17 -3.44 16.98
C HIS A 482 0.54 -3.04 18.32
N GLY A 483 -0.50 -2.19 18.30
CA GLY A 483 -1.17 -1.69 19.50
C GLY A 483 -0.24 -0.86 20.38
N ARG A 484 0.61 -0.02 19.76
CA ARG A 484 1.62 0.82 20.44
C ARG A 484 1.43 2.27 20.07
N ALA A 485 1.66 3.16 21.01
CA ALA A 485 1.91 4.56 20.67
C ALA A 485 3.17 4.66 19.79
N LEU A 486 3.22 5.62 18.89
CA LEU A 486 4.30 5.77 17.92
C LEU A 486 4.68 7.24 17.75
N VAL A 487 5.98 7.52 17.85
CA VAL A 487 6.55 8.86 17.70
C VAL A 487 7.22 8.97 16.34
N VAL A 488 6.79 9.90 15.51
CA VAL A 488 7.47 10.29 14.28
C VAL A 488 8.29 11.55 14.56
N ALA A 489 9.60 11.46 14.45
CA ALA A 489 10.50 12.61 14.51
C ALA A 489 11.07 12.88 13.11
N ALA A 490 10.65 13.95 12.47
CA ALA A 490 11.05 14.32 11.12
C ALA A 490 12.03 15.50 11.12
N THR A 491 13.01 15.50 10.22
CA THR A 491 13.96 16.62 10.10
C THR A 491 13.26 17.92 9.69
N SER A 492 12.41 17.86 8.66
CA SER A 492 11.66 18.99 8.10
C SER A 492 10.27 18.62 7.59
N GLY A 493 9.92 17.33 7.67
CA GLY A 493 8.61 16.81 7.30
C GLY A 493 7.56 17.02 8.37
N VAL A 494 6.56 16.13 8.44
CA VAL A 494 5.56 16.12 9.51
C VAL A 494 6.06 15.22 10.63
N SER A 495 6.44 15.80 11.77
CA SER A 495 6.59 15.06 13.02
C SER A 495 5.22 14.85 13.67
N ALA A 496 5.01 13.75 14.35
CA ALA A 496 3.70 13.44 14.94
C ALA A 496 3.81 12.52 16.16
N ILE A 497 2.88 12.68 17.09
CA ILE A 497 2.57 11.73 18.15
C ILE A 497 1.31 10.97 17.72
N VAL A 498 1.42 9.66 17.60
CA VAL A 498 0.35 8.76 17.12
C VAL A 498 -0.02 7.82 18.27
N ALA A 499 -1.30 7.79 18.62
CA ALA A 499 -1.81 6.85 19.62
C ALA A 499 -1.91 5.42 19.08
N ALA A 500 -2.06 4.45 19.96
CA ALA A 500 -2.13 3.03 19.61
C ALA A 500 -3.36 2.66 18.74
N ASP A 501 -4.40 3.51 18.72
CA ASP A 501 -5.57 3.38 17.85
C ASP A 501 -5.37 4.01 16.45
N GLY A 502 -4.18 4.58 16.18
CA GLY A 502 -3.83 5.26 14.94
C GLY A 502 -4.28 6.72 14.85
N SER A 503 -4.88 7.29 15.90
CA SER A 503 -5.22 8.72 15.96
C SER A 503 -3.96 9.57 16.13
N ILE A 504 -3.96 10.76 15.52
CA ILE A 504 -2.89 11.75 15.68
C ILE A 504 -3.24 12.62 16.88
N GLN A 505 -2.41 12.58 17.92
CA GLN A 505 -2.55 13.43 19.09
C GLN A 505 -1.94 14.81 18.87
N GLN A 506 -0.75 14.84 18.26
CA GLN A 506 -0.03 16.07 17.93
C GLN A 506 0.67 15.91 16.58
N GLN A 507 0.81 17.00 15.82
CA GLN A 507 1.63 17.03 14.60
C GLN A 507 2.20 18.42 14.37
N THR A 508 3.34 18.48 13.65
CA THR A 508 4.01 19.73 13.25
C THR A 508 3.55 20.19 11.88
N GLU A 509 3.85 21.45 11.57
CA GLU A 509 3.89 21.96 10.20
C GLU A 509 5.20 21.57 9.52
N LEU A 510 5.21 21.61 8.17
CA LEU A 510 6.40 21.38 7.35
C LEU A 510 7.39 22.54 7.50
N PHE A 511 8.69 22.24 7.51
CA PHE A 511 9.79 23.18 7.49
C PHE A 511 9.85 24.17 8.64
N VAL A 512 9.10 23.95 9.71
CA VAL A 512 9.08 24.79 10.91
C VAL A 512 9.78 24.06 12.06
N PRO A 513 10.77 24.65 12.74
CA PRO A 513 11.34 24.06 13.95
C PRO A 513 10.26 23.88 15.03
N ALA A 514 10.16 22.68 15.59
CA ALA A 514 9.13 22.33 16.57
C ALA A 514 9.62 21.29 17.59
N ALA A 515 8.95 21.22 18.72
CA ALA A 515 9.04 20.12 19.66
C ALA A 515 7.63 19.70 20.06
N LEU A 516 7.31 18.43 19.87
CA LEU A 516 6.09 17.80 20.34
C LEU A 516 6.41 17.07 21.64
N VAL A 517 5.67 17.34 22.71
CA VAL A 517 5.88 16.69 24.00
C VAL A 517 4.57 16.07 24.46
N ALA A 518 4.60 14.79 24.85
CA ALA A 518 3.43 14.08 25.31
C ALA A 518 3.80 12.97 26.29
N ASP A 519 2.89 12.70 27.23
CA ASP A 519 2.89 11.51 28.04
C ASP A 519 2.33 10.34 27.23
N LEU A 520 3.13 9.31 27.01
CA LEU A 520 2.77 8.18 26.16
C LEU A 520 2.61 6.91 27.00
N PRO A 521 1.51 6.16 26.80
CA PRO A 521 1.31 4.91 27.52
C PRO A 521 2.26 3.83 26.99
N LEU A 522 2.94 3.15 27.90
CA LEU A 522 3.73 1.96 27.64
C LEU A 522 2.83 0.73 27.68
N ARG A 523 3.07 -0.21 26.77
CA ARG A 523 2.25 -1.42 26.67
C ARG A 523 3.12 -2.64 26.43
N THR A 524 2.80 -3.74 27.12
CA THR A 524 3.46 -5.05 26.94
C THR A 524 2.59 -6.05 26.18
N SER A 525 1.25 -5.85 26.18
CA SER A 525 0.31 -6.73 25.47
C SER A 525 0.53 -6.70 23.96
N THR A 526 0.29 -7.81 23.26
CA THR A 526 0.48 -7.93 21.82
C THR A 526 -0.84 -8.14 21.08
N THR A 527 -0.99 -7.52 19.91
CA THR A 527 -2.12 -7.71 19.01
C THR A 527 -2.10 -9.09 18.35
N LEU A 528 -3.23 -9.50 17.76
CA LEU A 528 -3.27 -10.73 16.97
C LEU A 528 -2.36 -10.63 15.72
N ALA A 529 -2.27 -9.46 15.07
CA ALA A 529 -1.39 -9.22 13.94
C ALA A 529 0.09 -9.46 14.31
N THR A 530 0.53 -8.93 15.45
CA THR A 530 1.90 -9.15 15.95
C THR A 530 2.17 -10.65 16.17
N ARG A 531 1.22 -11.39 16.76
CA ARG A 531 1.36 -12.84 17.00
C ARG A 531 1.38 -13.68 15.73
N LEU A 532 0.54 -13.34 14.75
CA LEU A 532 0.45 -14.06 13.47
C LEU A 532 1.63 -13.72 12.54
N GLY A 533 2.22 -12.53 12.68
CA GLY A 533 3.33 -12.09 11.85
C GLY A 533 3.02 -12.16 10.35
N ALA A 534 3.83 -12.87 9.58
CA ALA A 534 3.67 -13.02 8.14
C ALA A 534 2.64 -14.08 7.69
N ALA A 535 2.04 -14.83 8.62
CA ALA A 535 1.18 -15.98 8.28
C ALA A 535 -0.03 -15.61 7.39
N PRO A 536 -0.77 -14.50 7.62
CA PRO A 536 -1.89 -14.11 6.75
C PRO A 536 -1.46 -13.86 5.29
N GLU A 537 -0.29 -13.27 5.09
CA GLU A 537 0.26 -12.99 3.77
C GLU A 537 0.70 -14.27 3.06
N TRP A 538 1.39 -15.18 3.75
CA TRP A 538 1.76 -16.50 3.20
C TRP A 538 0.54 -17.33 2.85
N LEU A 539 -0.51 -17.30 3.67
CA LEU A 539 -1.77 -17.99 3.36
C LEU A 539 -2.37 -17.48 2.05
N ALA A 540 -2.43 -16.16 1.86
CA ALA A 540 -2.94 -15.57 0.62
C ALA A 540 -2.13 -16.00 -0.61
N ILE A 541 -0.79 -16.05 -0.49
CA ILE A 541 0.12 -16.48 -1.57
C ILE A 541 -0.13 -17.95 -1.92
N ILE A 542 -0.16 -18.85 -0.94
CA ILE A 542 -0.36 -20.29 -1.14
C ILE A 542 -1.72 -20.55 -1.80
N LEU A 543 -2.78 -19.92 -1.32
CA LEU A 543 -4.13 -20.07 -1.89
C LEU A 543 -4.19 -19.53 -3.33
N THR A 544 -3.57 -18.40 -3.61
CA THR A 544 -3.50 -17.83 -4.97
C THR A 544 -2.72 -18.73 -5.91
N ALA A 545 -1.55 -19.20 -5.51
CA ALA A 545 -0.71 -20.11 -6.31
C ALA A 545 -1.45 -21.42 -6.61
N GLY A 546 -2.12 -22.01 -5.61
CA GLY A 546 -2.92 -23.23 -5.78
C GLY A 546 -4.10 -23.02 -6.76
N ALA A 547 -4.82 -21.89 -6.63
CA ALA A 547 -5.92 -21.57 -7.53
C ALA A 547 -5.46 -21.32 -8.98
N VAL A 548 -4.36 -20.60 -9.19
CA VAL A 548 -3.76 -20.37 -10.52
C VAL A 548 -3.33 -21.69 -11.16
N THR A 549 -2.66 -22.55 -10.39
CA THR A 549 -2.24 -23.89 -10.84
C THR A 549 -3.43 -24.76 -11.24
N ALA A 550 -4.47 -24.80 -10.42
CA ALA A 550 -5.70 -25.56 -10.72
C ALA A 550 -6.38 -25.09 -12.02
N VAL A 551 -6.45 -23.77 -12.25
CA VAL A 551 -7.00 -23.22 -13.50
C VAL A 551 -6.10 -23.58 -14.70
N ALA A 552 -4.78 -23.52 -14.56
CA ALA A 552 -3.84 -23.85 -15.62
C ALA A 552 -3.95 -25.32 -16.03
N ILE A 553 -4.07 -26.24 -15.06
CA ILE A 553 -4.25 -27.69 -15.31
C ILE A 553 -5.58 -27.91 -16.04
N ARG A 554 -6.69 -27.37 -15.56
CA ARG A 554 -8.03 -27.52 -16.20
C ARG A 554 -8.04 -27.02 -17.65
N ARG A 555 -7.30 -25.97 -17.98
CA ARG A 555 -7.17 -25.47 -19.36
C ARG A 555 -6.39 -26.44 -20.24
N ARG A 556 -5.28 -27.01 -19.74
CA ARG A 556 -4.47 -27.98 -20.48
C ARG A 556 -5.24 -29.27 -20.78
N THR A 557 -6.03 -29.78 -19.83
CA THR A 557 -6.83 -31.00 -20.02
C THR A 557 -7.93 -30.78 -21.05
N ARG A 558 -8.60 -29.63 -21.06
CA ARG A 558 -9.62 -29.30 -22.07
C ARG A 558 -9.05 -29.21 -23.49
N HIS A 559 -7.88 -28.62 -23.69
CA HIS A 559 -7.22 -28.59 -25.00
C HIS A 559 -6.74 -29.97 -25.50
N ARG A 560 -6.49 -30.92 -24.61
CA ARG A 560 -6.11 -32.30 -24.99
C ARG A 560 -7.32 -33.16 -25.34
N SER A 561 -8.52 -32.82 -24.89
CA SER A 561 -9.75 -33.58 -25.14
C SER A 561 -10.56 -33.08 -26.35
N GLU A 562 -10.15 -32.03 -27.06
CA GLU A 562 -10.69 -31.67 -28.37
C GLU A 562 -10.09 -32.60 -29.40
N PRO A 563 -10.89 -33.48 -30.10
CA PRO A 563 -10.39 -34.34 -31.15
C PRO A 563 -9.84 -33.48 -32.29
N THR A 564 -8.63 -33.79 -32.73
CA THR A 564 -8.11 -33.24 -33.99
C THR A 564 -9.04 -33.74 -35.09
N GLU A 565 -9.94 -32.88 -35.63
CA GLU A 565 -10.64 -33.19 -36.88
C GLU A 565 -9.58 -33.45 -37.94
N GLN A 566 -9.38 -34.75 -38.21
CA GLN A 566 -8.62 -35.19 -39.38
C GLN A 566 -9.36 -34.65 -40.62
N THR A 567 -8.81 -33.65 -41.25
CA THR A 567 -9.14 -33.29 -42.62
C THR A 567 -8.89 -34.51 -43.52
N SER A 568 -9.97 -35.29 -43.71
CA SER A 568 -10.00 -36.29 -44.79
C SER A 568 -9.97 -35.54 -46.11
N SER A 569 -8.84 -35.53 -46.76
CA SER A 569 -8.70 -35.09 -48.16
C SER A 569 -9.62 -35.91 -49.08
N PRO A 570 -10.44 -35.30 -49.95
CA PRO A 570 -11.18 -36.04 -50.95
C PRO A 570 -10.20 -36.71 -51.93
N GLY A 571 -10.27 -38.05 -52.00
CA GLY A 571 -9.48 -38.84 -52.96
C GLY A 571 -9.78 -38.41 -54.39
N LEU A 572 -8.75 -38.09 -55.15
CA LEU A 572 -8.76 -37.97 -56.60
C LEU A 572 -9.08 -39.34 -57.24
N SER A 573 -10.28 -39.48 -57.74
CA SER A 573 -10.67 -40.60 -58.61
C SER A 573 -9.97 -40.46 -59.97
N SER A 574 -9.00 -41.34 -60.23
CA SER A 574 -8.41 -41.54 -61.54
C SER A 574 -9.38 -42.30 -62.44
N HIS A 575 -9.87 -41.70 -63.50
CA HIS A 575 -10.50 -42.40 -64.64
C HIS A 575 -9.39 -43.03 -65.50
N PRO A 576 -9.55 -44.28 -65.94
CA PRO A 576 -8.75 -44.83 -67.04
C PRO A 576 -9.42 -44.55 -68.36
N SER A 577 -8.74 -43.92 -69.28
CA SER A 577 -9.10 -43.83 -70.70
C SER A 577 -8.51 -45.00 -71.48
N ALA A 578 -9.38 -45.59 -72.27
CA ALA A 578 -9.04 -46.60 -73.29
C ALA A 578 -8.33 -45.99 -74.48
#